data_aab21ea98a22736f2b0bb84b61d9a27b
#
_entry.id   aab21ea98a22736f2b0bb84b61d9a27b
#
_cell.length_a   1.000
_cell.length_b   1.000
_cell.length_c   1.000
_cell.angle_alpha   90.00
_cell.angle_beta   90.00
_cell.angle_gamma   90.00
#
_symmetry.space_group_name_H-M   'P 1'
#
loop_
_entity.id
_entity.type
_entity.pdbx_description
1 polymer ?
#
loop_
_entity_poly.entity_id
_entity_poly.type
_entity_poly.pdbx_seq_one_letter_code
_entity_poly.pdbx_strand_id
1 'polypeptide(L)'
;RRSTRVHAIDHLDLDIGVHEAVGIVGSNGSGKSTLLRAIAGLQSPTAGQVLVRGEPHLLGVGAALMPNLSGFRNVILGGLAMGMAREEVEDALEGVREFSGLGEAMGRPMKTYSSGMRARLAFSIATLRIPDVLLIDEALAVGDKDFRERSLARINEIRENASTVIMVTHNLNEIRATCQRAVWLEKGRLVADGQTDEVLSAYEQKN
;
A
#
# COMPACT_ATOMS: atom_id res chain seq x y z
N ARG A 1 13.96 -33.32 2.25
CA ARG A 1 13.18 -32.34 3.07
C ARG A 1 11.74 -32.40 2.58
N ARG A 2 10.80 -32.80 3.41
CA ARG A 2 9.37 -32.69 3.10
C ARG A 2 9.03 -31.19 3.11
N SER A 3 8.67 -30.62 1.97
CA SER A 3 8.10 -29.26 1.92
C SER A 3 6.64 -29.36 2.38
N THR A 4 6.29 -28.68 3.45
CA THR A 4 4.91 -28.53 3.88
C THR A 4 4.31 -27.39 3.05
N ARG A 5 3.24 -27.66 2.29
CA ARG A 5 2.48 -26.59 1.63
C ARG A 5 1.62 -25.90 2.68
N VAL A 6 1.74 -24.59 2.76
CA VAL A 6 0.88 -23.75 3.59
C VAL A 6 -0.05 -22.98 2.65
N HIS A 7 -1.35 -23.09 2.84
CA HIS A 7 -2.34 -22.29 2.15
C HIS A 7 -2.48 -20.97 2.91
N ALA A 8 -1.91 -19.90 2.35
CA ALA A 8 -2.00 -18.56 2.96
C ALA A 8 -3.41 -17.96 2.83
N ILE A 9 -4.10 -18.27 1.73
CA ILE A 9 -5.52 -18.01 1.50
C ILE A 9 -6.15 -19.34 1.10
N ASP A 10 -7.29 -19.64 1.68
CA ASP A 10 -7.99 -20.92 1.52
C ASP A 10 -9.49 -20.68 1.26
N HIS A 11 -9.91 -20.76 0.00
CA HIS A 11 -11.28 -20.59 -0.47
C HIS A 11 -11.91 -19.26 0.01
N LEU A 12 -11.36 -18.14 -0.47
CA LEU A 12 -11.88 -16.81 -0.20
C LEU A 12 -12.64 -16.30 -1.41
N ASP A 13 -13.95 -16.08 -1.24
CA ASP A 13 -14.77 -15.28 -2.14
C ASP A 13 -15.03 -13.93 -1.49
N LEU A 14 -14.63 -12.84 -2.16
CA LEU A 14 -14.73 -11.49 -1.65
C LEU A 14 -14.97 -10.51 -2.80
N ASP A 15 -16.08 -9.78 -2.73
CA ASP A 15 -16.39 -8.68 -3.63
C ASP A 15 -16.25 -7.35 -2.91
N ILE A 16 -15.52 -6.40 -3.51
CA ILE A 16 -15.36 -5.04 -3.00
C ILE A 16 -15.84 -4.08 -4.08
N GLY A 17 -16.79 -3.24 -3.73
CA GLY A 17 -17.39 -2.26 -4.63
C GLY A 17 -16.49 -1.05 -4.88
N VAL A 18 -16.85 -0.30 -5.93
CA VAL A 18 -16.25 1.01 -6.19
C VAL A 18 -16.73 1.99 -5.10
N HIS A 19 -15.85 2.86 -4.65
CA HIS A 19 -16.07 3.83 -3.57
C HIS A 19 -16.23 3.19 -2.18
N GLU A 20 -15.81 1.94 -2.01
CA GLU A 20 -15.71 1.33 -0.69
C GLU A 20 -14.34 1.53 -0.05
N ALA A 21 -14.34 1.77 1.27
CA ALA A 21 -13.16 1.66 2.12
C ALA A 21 -13.32 0.44 3.03
N VAL A 22 -12.47 -0.55 2.86
CA VAL A 22 -12.53 -1.86 3.53
C VAL A 22 -11.31 -2.08 4.40
N GLY A 23 -11.53 -2.32 5.69
CA GLY A 23 -10.48 -2.73 6.64
C GLY A 23 -10.33 -4.25 6.69
N ILE A 24 -9.12 -4.77 6.62
CA ILE A 24 -8.86 -6.21 6.77
C ILE A 24 -8.16 -6.45 8.10
N VAL A 25 -8.78 -7.23 8.97
CA VAL A 25 -8.26 -7.62 10.28
C VAL A 25 -8.01 -9.12 10.36
N GLY A 26 -7.22 -9.53 11.35
CA GLY A 26 -6.89 -10.94 11.62
C GLY A 26 -5.53 -11.07 12.28
N SER A 27 -5.29 -12.23 12.87
CA SER A 27 -4.02 -12.56 13.54
C SER A 27 -2.82 -12.52 12.60
N ASN A 28 -1.60 -12.50 13.16
CA ASN A 28 -0.39 -12.63 12.35
C ASN A 28 -0.39 -13.98 11.61
N GLY A 29 -0.09 -13.93 10.30
CA GLY A 29 -0.14 -15.12 9.45
C GLY A 29 -1.55 -15.52 8.96
N SER A 30 -2.58 -14.71 9.21
CA SER A 30 -3.95 -14.98 8.73
C SER A 30 -4.13 -14.83 7.21
N GLY A 31 -3.14 -14.30 6.48
CA GLY A 31 -3.17 -14.18 5.02
C GLY A 31 -3.36 -12.75 4.49
N LYS A 32 -3.51 -11.74 5.35
CA LYS A 32 -3.78 -10.33 4.97
C LYS A 32 -2.82 -9.78 3.91
N SER A 33 -1.52 -9.79 4.18
CA SER A 33 -0.51 -9.29 3.23
C SER A 33 -0.44 -10.14 1.96
N THR A 34 -0.75 -11.44 2.03
CA THR A 34 -0.84 -12.31 0.84
C THR A 34 -2.03 -11.89 -0.03
N LEU A 35 -3.18 -11.60 0.59
CA LEU A 35 -4.36 -11.11 -0.10
C LEU A 35 -4.07 -9.77 -0.79
N LEU A 36 -3.49 -8.80 -0.08
CA LEU A 36 -3.11 -7.50 -0.68
C LEU A 36 -2.16 -7.67 -1.87
N ARG A 37 -1.16 -8.55 -1.77
CA ARG A 37 -0.25 -8.84 -2.88
C ARG A 37 -0.94 -9.49 -4.07
N ALA A 38 -1.91 -10.35 -3.82
CA ALA A 38 -2.71 -10.97 -4.88
C ALA A 38 -3.57 -9.91 -5.59
N ILE A 39 -4.24 -9.01 -4.85
CA ILE A 39 -5.01 -7.90 -5.42
C ILE A 39 -4.11 -6.95 -6.20
N ALA A 40 -2.89 -6.66 -5.70
CA ALA A 40 -1.90 -5.83 -6.37
C ALA A 40 -1.28 -6.49 -7.64
N GLY A 41 -1.65 -7.73 -7.97
CA GLY A 41 -1.03 -8.47 -9.08
C GLY A 41 0.41 -8.90 -8.85
N LEU A 42 0.94 -8.74 -7.63
CA LEU A 42 2.32 -9.09 -7.26
C LEU A 42 2.49 -10.58 -6.94
N GLN A 43 1.39 -11.30 -6.74
CA GLN A 43 1.37 -12.72 -6.47
C GLN A 43 0.15 -13.37 -7.14
N SER A 44 0.39 -14.29 -8.05
CA SER A 44 -0.70 -15.04 -8.68
C SER A 44 -1.31 -16.05 -7.71
N PRO A 45 -2.65 -16.19 -7.67
CA PRO A 45 -3.30 -17.25 -6.91
C PRO A 45 -2.93 -18.63 -7.50
N THR A 46 -2.88 -19.67 -6.64
CA THR A 46 -2.66 -21.07 -7.09
C THR A 46 -3.90 -21.69 -7.72
N ALA A 47 -5.08 -21.18 -7.37
CA ALA A 47 -6.37 -21.54 -7.94
C ALA A 47 -7.31 -20.33 -7.82
N GLY A 48 -8.38 -20.30 -8.62
CA GLY A 48 -9.28 -19.17 -8.70
C GLY A 48 -8.71 -17.99 -9.48
N GLN A 49 -9.29 -16.84 -9.32
CA GLN A 49 -8.91 -15.62 -10.02
C GLN A 49 -9.08 -14.39 -9.13
N VAL A 50 -8.29 -13.36 -9.40
CA VAL A 50 -8.46 -12.02 -8.80
C VAL A 50 -8.75 -11.07 -9.95
N LEU A 51 -9.91 -10.42 -9.87
CA LEU A 51 -10.35 -9.45 -10.87
C LEU A 51 -10.33 -8.06 -10.21
N VAL A 52 -9.59 -7.14 -10.79
CA VAL A 52 -9.50 -5.76 -10.31
C VAL A 52 -9.87 -4.83 -11.45
N ARG A 53 -10.76 -3.89 -11.15
CA ARG A 53 -11.08 -2.81 -12.09
C ARG A 53 -10.16 -1.64 -11.84
N GLY A 54 -9.40 -1.24 -12.87
CA GLY A 54 -8.40 -0.18 -12.76
C GLY A 54 -7.05 -0.68 -12.26
N GLU A 55 -6.21 0.23 -11.81
CA GLU A 55 -4.84 -0.05 -11.39
C GLU A 55 -4.71 -0.08 -9.86
N PRO A 56 -4.49 -1.28 -9.26
CA PRO A 56 -4.25 -1.39 -7.83
C PRO A 56 -2.82 -0.96 -7.50
N HIS A 57 -2.67 -0.14 -6.47
CA HIS A 57 -1.37 0.29 -5.98
C HIS A 57 -1.18 -0.07 -4.50
N LEU A 58 -0.18 -0.90 -4.23
CA LEU A 58 0.19 -1.29 -2.86
C LEU A 58 1.21 -0.30 -2.30
N LEU A 59 0.77 0.54 -1.36
CA LEU A 59 1.68 1.43 -0.61
C LEU A 59 2.61 0.60 0.28
N GLY A 60 3.90 0.97 0.28
CA GLY A 60 4.91 0.29 1.09
C GLY A 60 5.71 -0.78 0.35
N VAL A 61 5.24 -1.32 -0.75
CA VAL A 61 6.08 -2.10 -1.66
C VAL A 61 6.79 -1.12 -2.57
N GLY A 62 8.05 -0.85 -2.22
CA GLY A 62 8.83 0.21 -2.85
C GLY A 62 8.94 0.06 -4.35
N ALA A 63 8.84 1.17 -5.06
CA ALA A 63 9.34 1.28 -6.42
C ALA A 63 10.73 0.61 -6.48
N ALA A 64 10.96 -0.20 -7.50
CA ALA A 64 12.26 -0.84 -7.71
C ALA A 64 13.31 0.25 -7.97
N LEU A 65 13.89 0.77 -6.89
CA LEU A 65 14.83 1.87 -6.94
C LEU A 65 16.17 1.37 -7.47
N MET A 66 16.69 2.05 -8.47
CA MET A 66 17.95 1.72 -9.13
C MET A 66 19.13 2.45 -8.44
N PRO A 67 20.00 1.74 -7.69
CA PRO A 67 21.02 2.37 -6.85
C PRO A 67 22.02 3.23 -7.62
N ASN A 68 22.31 2.89 -8.87
CA ASN A 68 23.27 3.60 -9.71
C ASN A 68 22.69 4.84 -10.42
N LEU A 69 21.37 5.02 -10.39
CA LEU A 69 20.71 6.19 -10.95
C LEU A 69 20.54 7.28 -9.88
N SER A 70 20.46 8.53 -10.34
CA SER A 70 20.14 9.66 -9.46
C SER A 70 18.71 9.58 -8.94
N GLY A 71 18.41 10.35 -7.89
CA GLY A 71 17.03 10.49 -7.38
C GLY A 71 16.06 10.89 -8.46
N PHE A 72 16.36 11.94 -9.25
CA PHE A 72 15.51 12.37 -10.37
C PHE A 72 15.23 11.25 -11.37
N ARG A 73 16.25 10.49 -11.77
CA ARG A 73 16.05 9.37 -12.69
C ARG A 73 15.21 8.25 -12.10
N ASN A 74 15.33 8.01 -10.80
CA ASN A 74 14.45 7.06 -10.11
C ASN A 74 13.01 7.53 -10.08
N VAL A 75 12.75 8.82 -9.90
CA VAL A 75 11.39 9.39 -9.98
C VAL A 75 10.81 9.16 -11.38
N ILE A 76 11.58 9.49 -12.44
CA ILE A 76 11.13 9.27 -13.81
C ILE A 76 10.77 7.81 -14.06
N LEU A 77 11.67 6.88 -13.69
CA LEU A 77 11.40 5.44 -13.86
C LEU A 77 10.18 4.98 -13.07
N GLY A 78 10.04 5.45 -11.82
CA GLY A 78 8.91 5.09 -10.95
C GLY A 78 7.59 5.60 -11.50
N GLY A 79 7.51 6.85 -11.95
CA GLY A 79 6.31 7.43 -12.55
C GLY A 79 5.91 6.73 -13.85
N LEU A 80 6.88 6.46 -14.74
CA LEU A 80 6.63 5.70 -15.97
C LEU A 80 6.15 4.27 -15.67
N ALA A 81 6.72 3.62 -14.65
CA ALA A 81 6.30 2.28 -14.23
C ALA A 81 4.86 2.26 -13.66
N MET A 82 4.38 3.39 -13.15
CA MET A 82 2.98 3.59 -12.73
C MET A 82 2.07 4.07 -13.86
N GLY A 83 2.50 3.99 -15.12
CA GLY A 83 1.70 4.36 -16.29
C GLY A 83 1.52 5.87 -16.52
N MET A 84 2.28 6.73 -15.81
CA MET A 84 2.25 8.18 -16.04
C MET A 84 2.93 8.54 -17.38
N ALA A 85 2.43 9.57 -18.05
CA ALA A 85 3.13 10.12 -19.19
C ALA A 85 4.44 10.79 -18.76
N ARG A 86 5.42 10.84 -19.67
CA ARG A 86 6.76 11.38 -19.35
C ARG A 86 6.69 12.84 -18.90
N GLU A 87 5.89 13.63 -19.59
CA GLU A 87 5.69 15.04 -19.30
C GLU A 87 5.11 15.22 -17.88
N GLU A 88 4.10 14.43 -17.50
CA GLU A 88 3.50 14.47 -16.17
C GLU A 88 4.52 14.17 -15.05
N VAL A 89 5.42 13.21 -15.31
CA VAL A 89 6.47 12.87 -14.32
C VAL A 89 7.53 13.96 -14.25
N GLU A 90 7.92 14.55 -15.37
CA GLU A 90 8.88 15.64 -15.44
C GLU A 90 8.35 16.88 -14.70
N ASP A 91 7.08 17.22 -14.88
CA ASP A 91 6.41 18.31 -14.16
C ASP A 91 6.33 18.06 -12.63
N ALA A 92 6.21 16.79 -12.20
CA ALA A 92 6.16 16.42 -10.80
C ALA A 92 7.54 16.41 -10.09
N LEU A 93 8.66 16.48 -10.82
CA LEU A 93 10.00 16.32 -10.25
C LEU A 93 10.32 17.30 -9.13
N GLU A 94 9.94 18.56 -9.30
CA GLU A 94 10.20 19.59 -8.28
C GLU A 94 9.36 19.34 -7.03
N GLY A 95 8.09 19.01 -7.17
CA GLY A 95 7.23 18.64 -6.05
C GLY A 95 7.76 17.43 -5.27
N VAL A 96 8.31 16.43 -5.98
CA VAL A 96 8.98 15.28 -5.32
C VAL A 96 10.24 15.71 -4.59
N ARG A 97 11.03 16.61 -5.14
CA ARG A 97 12.24 17.16 -4.50
C ARG A 97 11.89 17.86 -3.19
N GLU A 98 10.88 18.71 -3.20
CA GLU A 98 10.39 19.43 -2.03
C GLU A 98 9.77 18.50 -0.99
N PHE A 99 8.86 17.61 -1.42
CA PHE A 99 8.18 16.67 -0.54
C PHE A 99 9.15 15.72 0.15
N SER A 100 10.11 15.14 -0.58
CA SER A 100 11.11 14.23 -0.02
C SER A 100 12.11 14.94 0.91
N GLY A 101 12.29 16.25 0.76
CA GLY A 101 13.28 17.06 1.47
C GLY A 101 14.72 16.67 1.16
N LEU A 102 14.97 16.10 -0.05
CA LEU A 102 16.30 15.63 -0.43
C LEU A 102 17.15 16.71 -1.11
N GLY A 103 16.54 17.82 -1.55
CA GLY A 103 17.25 18.96 -2.11
C GLY A 103 18.22 18.57 -3.22
N GLU A 104 19.48 19.05 -3.11
CA GLU A 104 20.54 18.77 -4.09
C GLU A 104 20.94 17.27 -4.16
N ALA A 105 20.63 16.49 -3.14
CA ALA A 105 20.92 15.06 -3.16
C ALA A 105 20.18 14.33 -4.30
N MET A 106 19.07 14.88 -4.78
CA MET A 106 18.33 14.32 -5.92
C MET A 106 19.17 14.14 -7.18
N GLY A 107 20.21 14.95 -7.37
CA GLY A 107 21.15 14.83 -8.50
C GLY A 107 22.18 13.70 -8.35
N ARG A 108 22.38 13.17 -7.13
CA ARG A 108 23.40 12.16 -6.84
C ARG A 108 22.87 10.73 -7.01
N PRO A 109 23.74 9.74 -7.32
CA PRO A 109 23.35 8.34 -7.37
C PRO A 109 22.80 7.86 -6.02
N MET A 110 21.68 7.12 -6.05
CA MET A 110 20.99 6.64 -4.84
C MET A 110 21.83 5.74 -3.93
N LYS A 111 22.86 5.08 -4.45
CA LYS A 111 23.82 4.32 -3.63
C LYS A 111 24.51 5.18 -2.56
N THR A 112 24.54 6.51 -2.75
CA THR A 112 25.11 7.46 -1.78
C THR A 112 24.13 7.92 -0.72
N TYR A 113 22.85 7.50 -0.80
CA TYR A 113 21.81 7.91 0.12
C TYR A 113 21.84 7.07 1.41
N SER A 114 21.50 7.71 2.53
CA SER A 114 21.19 6.98 3.76
C SER A 114 19.92 6.13 3.59
N SER A 115 19.67 5.19 4.51
CA SER A 115 18.44 4.40 4.51
C SER A 115 17.18 5.29 4.59
N GLY A 116 17.21 6.34 5.45
CA GLY A 116 16.12 7.30 5.56
C GLY A 116 15.89 8.11 4.27
N MET A 117 16.95 8.55 3.59
CA MET A 117 16.84 9.25 2.30
C MET A 117 16.21 8.35 1.22
N ARG A 118 16.64 7.09 1.16
CA ARG A 118 16.04 6.11 0.23
C ARG A 118 14.57 5.88 0.51
N ALA A 119 14.22 5.73 1.78
CA ALA A 119 12.84 5.52 2.19
C ALA A 119 11.95 6.73 1.88
N ARG A 120 12.42 7.96 2.12
CA ARG A 120 11.71 9.19 1.75
C ARG A 120 11.48 9.30 0.25
N LEU A 121 12.50 9.00 -0.57
CA LEU A 121 12.34 9.01 -2.03
C LEU A 121 11.38 7.91 -2.51
N ALA A 122 11.50 6.70 -1.98
CA ALA A 122 10.61 5.58 -2.31
C ALA A 122 9.14 5.92 -2.03
N PHE A 123 8.86 6.50 -0.87
CA PHE A 123 7.52 6.95 -0.50
C PHE A 123 7.02 8.05 -1.43
N SER A 124 7.86 9.06 -1.71
CA SER A 124 7.50 10.17 -2.61
C SER A 124 7.14 9.68 -4.02
N ILE A 125 7.87 8.68 -4.53
CA ILE A 125 7.57 8.05 -5.81
C ILE A 125 6.26 7.26 -5.71
N ALA A 126 6.09 6.44 -4.68
CA ALA A 126 4.89 5.62 -4.50
C ALA A 126 3.59 6.44 -4.35
N THR A 127 3.71 7.72 -4.03
CA THR A 127 2.58 8.64 -3.83
C THR A 127 2.45 9.70 -4.94
N LEU A 128 3.14 9.52 -6.07
CA LEU A 128 3.08 10.44 -7.21
C LEU A 128 1.68 10.53 -7.81
N ARG A 129 1.02 9.39 -7.94
CA ARG A 129 -0.29 9.26 -8.57
C ARG A 129 -1.33 8.80 -7.55
N ILE A 130 -2.57 9.25 -7.70
CA ILE A 130 -3.73 8.72 -6.98
C ILE A 130 -4.21 7.47 -7.76
N PRO A 131 -4.19 6.27 -7.16
CA PRO A 131 -4.61 5.06 -7.84
C PRO A 131 -6.13 4.87 -7.83
N ASP A 132 -6.66 4.04 -8.74
CA ASP A 132 -8.06 3.62 -8.69
C ASP A 132 -8.34 2.76 -7.45
N VAL A 133 -7.41 1.86 -7.11
CA VAL A 133 -7.50 0.99 -5.93
C VAL A 133 -6.25 1.18 -5.07
N LEU A 134 -6.43 1.78 -3.91
CA LEU A 134 -5.38 1.99 -2.93
C LEU A 134 -5.31 0.81 -1.97
N LEU A 135 -4.16 0.15 -1.90
CA LEU A 135 -3.88 -0.93 -0.96
C LEU A 135 -2.86 -0.44 0.08
N ILE A 136 -3.21 -0.53 1.36
CA ILE A 136 -2.37 -0.09 2.47
C ILE A 136 -2.01 -1.31 3.32
N ASP A 137 -0.72 -1.65 3.41
CA ASP A 137 -0.19 -2.66 4.34
C ASP A 137 0.63 -1.94 5.43
N GLU A 138 0.25 -2.06 6.64
CA GLU A 138 0.70 -1.52 7.93
C GLU A 138 2.00 -0.67 8.01
N ALA A 139 2.95 -0.81 7.13
CA ALA A 139 4.34 -0.35 7.26
C ALA A 139 4.61 1.06 6.72
N LEU A 140 3.76 2.07 6.99
CA LEU A 140 3.93 3.42 6.42
C LEU A 140 4.64 4.44 7.31
N ALA A 141 5.17 4.05 8.49
CA ALA A 141 5.93 4.94 9.36
C ALA A 141 7.38 5.10 8.88
N VAL A 142 7.61 5.95 7.88
CA VAL A 142 8.94 6.16 7.28
C VAL A 142 9.46 7.56 7.60
N GLY A 143 10.75 7.67 7.91
CA GLY A 143 11.45 8.95 8.06
C GLY A 143 11.42 9.55 9.46
N ASP A 144 11.87 10.80 9.57
CA ASP A 144 11.81 11.63 10.78
C ASP A 144 10.38 12.12 11.07
N LYS A 145 10.20 12.85 12.17
CA LYS A 145 8.89 13.33 12.61
C LYS A 145 8.21 14.18 11.54
N ASP A 146 8.92 15.13 10.95
CA ASP A 146 8.35 16.07 9.99
C ASP A 146 7.96 15.39 8.67
N PHE A 147 8.76 14.42 8.21
CA PHE A 147 8.43 13.63 7.03
C PHE A 147 7.24 12.71 7.29
N ARG A 148 7.14 12.15 8.50
CA ARG A 148 6.01 11.31 8.90
C ARG A 148 4.68 12.09 8.87
N GLU A 149 4.66 13.31 9.39
CA GLU A 149 3.46 14.16 9.37
C GLU A 149 3.04 14.48 7.93
N ARG A 150 3.99 14.86 7.06
CA ARG A 150 3.72 15.08 5.63
C ARG A 150 3.25 13.83 4.90
N SER A 151 3.83 12.68 5.22
CA SER A 151 3.45 11.39 4.65
C SER A 151 2.03 11.01 5.02
N LEU A 152 1.63 11.21 6.28
CA LEU A 152 0.26 10.96 6.74
C LEU A 152 -0.75 11.87 6.04
N ALA A 153 -0.42 13.16 5.90
CA ALA A 153 -1.27 14.09 5.15
C ALA A 153 -1.45 13.65 3.70
N ARG A 154 -0.35 13.22 3.04
CA ARG A 154 -0.41 12.73 1.65
C ARG A 154 -1.21 11.43 1.51
N ILE A 155 -1.06 10.50 2.44
CA ILE A 155 -1.87 9.26 2.47
C ILE A 155 -3.36 9.60 2.61
N ASN A 156 -3.70 10.53 3.49
CA ASN A 156 -5.09 10.96 3.66
C ASN A 156 -5.65 11.57 2.37
N GLU A 157 -4.90 12.45 1.72
CA GLU A 157 -5.27 13.02 0.43
C GLU A 157 -5.51 11.93 -0.64
N ILE A 158 -4.58 10.98 -0.77
CA ILE A 158 -4.72 9.87 -1.71
C ILE A 158 -5.95 9.03 -1.36
N ARG A 159 -6.17 8.74 -0.09
CA ARG A 159 -7.29 7.95 0.40
C ARG A 159 -8.64 8.59 0.10
N GLU A 160 -8.74 9.92 0.27
CA GLU A 160 -9.96 10.67 -0.01
C GLU A 160 -10.29 10.73 -1.51
N ASN A 161 -9.28 10.61 -2.37
CA ASN A 161 -9.42 10.72 -3.82
C ASN A 161 -9.34 9.37 -4.57
N ALA A 162 -8.93 8.28 -3.90
CA ALA A 162 -8.94 6.95 -4.49
C ALA A 162 -10.38 6.42 -4.61
N SER A 163 -10.65 5.69 -5.69
CA SER A 163 -11.99 5.12 -5.90
C SER A 163 -12.30 3.99 -4.93
N THR A 164 -11.30 3.23 -4.51
CA THR A 164 -11.46 2.12 -3.56
C THR A 164 -10.24 2.05 -2.66
N VAL A 165 -10.43 1.81 -1.37
CA VAL A 165 -9.36 1.68 -0.39
C VAL A 165 -9.46 0.34 0.32
N ILE A 166 -8.36 -0.41 0.36
CA ILE A 166 -8.26 -1.64 1.14
C ILE A 166 -7.10 -1.47 2.12
N MET A 167 -7.38 -1.51 3.41
CA MET A 167 -6.44 -1.23 4.47
C MET A 167 -6.20 -2.42 5.38
N VAL A 168 -4.95 -2.74 5.62
CA VAL A 168 -4.50 -3.65 6.67
C VAL A 168 -3.70 -2.85 7.70
N THR A 169 -4.18 -2.80 8.94
CA THR A 169 -3.48 -2.15 10.06
C THR A 169 -3.83 -2.87 11.37
N HIS A 170 -2.92 -2.81 12.35
CA HIS A 170 -3.20 -3.25 13.71
C HIS A 170 -3.93 -2.18 14.55
N ASN A 171 -4.03 -0.97 14.03
CA ASN A 171 -4.76 0.11 14.69
C ASN A 171 -6.26 0.04 14.34
N LEU A 172 -7.04 -0.66 15.16
CA LEU A 172 -8.49 -0.82 14.93
C LEU A 172 -9.24 0.52 14.94
N ASN A 173 -8.76 1.52 15.67
CA ASN A 173 -9.37 2.85 15.68
C ASN A 173 -9.22 3.55 14.32
N GLU A 174 -8.11 3.30 13.63
CA GLU A 174 -7.92 3.81 12.27
C GLU A 174 -8.89 3.16 11.28
N ILE A 175 -9.13 1.85 11.40
CA ILE A 175 -10.14 1.15 10.59
C ILE A 175 -11.53 1.72 10.88
N ARG A 176 -11.90 1.91 12.16
CA ARG A 176 -13.18 2.52 12.54
C ARG A 176 -13.38 3.93 11.97
N ALA A 177 -12.32 4.73 11.97
CA ALA A 177 -12.40 6.10 11.46
C ALA A 177 -12.44 6.19 9.93
N THR A 178 -11.97 5.15 9.22
CA THR A 178 -11.71 5.21 7.78
C THR A 178 -12.64 4.32 6.97
N CYS A 179 -12.96 3.14 7.48
CA CYS A 179 -13.62 2.08 6.73
C CYS A 179 -15.06 1.90 7.19
N GLN A 180 -15.98 1.78 6.25
CA GLN A 180 -17.39 1.46 6.52
C GLN A 180 -17.62 -0.05 6.65
N ARG A 181 -16.73 -0.85 6.07
CA ARG A 181 -16.79 -2.31 6.04
C ARG A 181 -15.48 -2.89 6.54
N ALA A 182 -15.56 -3.97 7.27
CA ALA A 182 -14.40 -4.74 7.69
C ALA A 182 -14.52 -6.22 7.30
N VAL A 183 -13.38 -6.82 7.01
CA VAL A 183 -13.23 -8.22 6.67
C VAL A 183 -12.29 -8.86 7.68
N TRP A 184 -12.75 -9.90 8.37
CA TRP A 184 -11.91 -10.65 9.30
C TRP A 184 -11.42 -11.94 8.67
N LEU A 185 -10.11 -12.04 8.53
CA LEU A 185 -9.42 -13.25 8.06
C LEU A 185 -8.79 -14.01 9.23
N GLU A 186 -8.97 -15.31 9.25
CA GLU A 186 -8.29 -16.21 10.18
C GLU A 186 -7.81 -17.46 9.43
N LYS A 187 -6.50 -17.74 9.52
CA LYS A 187 -5.87 -18.90 8.85
C LYS A 187 -6.22 -19.02 7.37
N GLY A 188 -6.23 -17.90 6.66
CA GLY A 188 -6.50 -17.82 5.23
C GLY A 188 -7.99 -17.87 4.84
N ARG A 189 -8.91 -17.91 5.80
CA ARG A 189 -10.35 -18.01 5.55
C ARG A 189 -11.08 -16.77 6.04
N LEU A 190 -12.19 -16.48 5.39
CA LEU A 190 -13.13 -15.44 5.81
C LEU A 190 -13.90 -15.92 7.04
N VAL A 191 -13.82 -15.14 8.13
CA VAL A 191 -14.57 -15.37 9.37
C VAL A 191 -15.80 -14.50 9.46
N ALA A 192 -15.62 -13.22 9.14
CA ALA A 192 -16.71 -12.25 9.12
C ALA A 192 -16.45 -11.18 8.05
N ASP A 193 -17.51 -10.63 7.50
CA ASP A 193 -17.54 -9.57 6.51
C ASP A 193 -18.82 -8.75 6.74
N GLY A 194 -18.67 -7.46 6.96
CA GLY A 194 -19.81 -6.60 7.26
C GLY A 194 -19.43 -5.23 7.79
N GLN A 195 -20.36 -4.61 8.50
CA GLN A 195 -20.15 -3.30 9.13
C GLN A 195 -18.93 -3.30 10.04
N THR A 196 -18.14 -2.25 9.96
CA THR A 196 -16.85 -2.15 10.66
C THR A 196 -16.97 -2.43 12.16
N ASP A 197 -17.91 -1.75 12.84
CA ASP A 197 -18.05 -1.89 14.29
C ASP A 197 -18.48 -3.30 14.72
N GLU A 198 -19.34 -3.96 13.96
CA GLU A 198 -19.78 -5.33 14.22
C GLU A 198 -18.63 -6.32 14.11
N VAL A 199 -17.89 -6.25 12.99
CA VAL A 199 -16.77 -7.17 12.71
C VAL A 199 -15.63 -6.94 13.69
N LEU A 200 -15.28 -5.68 13.99
CA LEU A 200 -14.20 -5.38 14.93
C LEU A 200 -14.56 -5.76 16.36
N SER A 201 -15.80 -5.55 16.78
CA SER A 201 -16.25 -6.00 18.11
C SER A 201 -16.19 -7.52 18.26
N ALA A 202 -16.58 -8.27 17.24
CA ALA A 202 -16.44 -9.73 17.23
C ALA A 202 -14.97 -10.18 17.23
N TYR A 203 -14.11 -9.47 16.50
CA TYR A 203 -12.67 -9.72 16.48
C TYR A 203 -12.01 -9.48 17.84
N GLU A 204 -12.34 -8.35 18.52
CA GLU A 204 -11.81 -8.00 19.85
C GLU A 204 -12.27 -8.96 20.95
N GLN A 205 -13.49 -9.50 20.88
CA GLN A 205 -13.99 -10.49 21.85
C GLN A 205 -13.28 -11.85 21.78
N LYS A 206 -12.69 -12.18 20.62
CA LYS A 206 -11.99 -13.47 20.42
C LYS A 206 -10.51 -13.40 20.80
N ASN A 207 -9.89 -12.23 20.79
CA ASN A 207 -8.47 -12.01 21.05
C ASN A 207 -8.24 -11.26 22.35
#